data_6cd510255a25c4363581f61b14e4a582
#
_entry.id   6cd510255a25c4363581f61b14e4a582
#
_cell.length_a   1.000
_cell.length_b   1.000
_cell.length_c   1.000
_cell.angle_alpha   90.00
_cell.angle_beta   90.00
_cell.angle_gamma   90.00
#
_symmetry.space_group_name_H-M   'P 1'
#
loop_
_entity.id
_entity.type
_entity.pdbx_description
1 polymer ?
#
loop_
_entity_poly.entity_id
_entity_poly.type
_entity_poly.pdbx_seq_one_letter_code
_entity_poly.pdbx_strand_id
1 'polypeptide(L)'
;MVFEGADTKPYGNILISGPNTSLLHGIPSDRAVQYGDFVLMDFGCQFHGYMSDMTRTVIVGKPDEKQREVYDLTRQMIEDSLAVMKEGARCADVYEASTKAIRDTPYYQYHYNGIGHGIGLFVHEVPFIRPGAEAIYEKNVVTTIEPGLYIPGWGGVRIEDQVIICLLYTSDAADD
;
A
#
# COMPACT_ATOMS: atom_id res chain seq x y z
N MET A 1 15.73 -11.12 -4.27
CA MET A 1 15.90 -10.82 -2.83
C MET A 1 16.85 -11.81 -2.15
N VAL A 2 16.53 -13.09 -2.02
CA VAL A 2 17.43 -14.08 -1.35
C VAL A 2 18.81 -14.14 -1.99
N PHE A 3 18.91 -14.15 -3.32
CA PHE A 3 20.19 -14.11 -4.04
C PHE A 3 21.02 -12.83 -3.80
N GLU A 4 20.37 -11.76 -3.39
CA GLU A 4 21.02 -10.47 -3.07
C GLU A 4 21.28 -10.31 -1.56
N GLY A 5 21.10 -11.36 -0.77
CA GLY A 5 21.49 -11.38 0.64
C GLY A 5 20.35 -11.26 1.65
N ALA A 6 19.09 -11.27 1.21
CA ALA A 6 17.98 -11.31 2.15
C ALA A 6 17.96 -12.64 2.94
N ASP A 7 17.71 -12.56 4.24
CA ASP A 7 17.67 -13.73 5.13
C ASP A 7 16.52 -14.67 4.76
N THR A 8 15.32 -14.09 4.60
CA THR A 8 14.10 -14.82 4.25
C THR A 8 13.00 -13.86 3.79
N LYS A 9 11.84 -14.40 3.43
CA LYS A 9 10.60 -13.62 3.23
C LYS A 9 9.89 -13.43 4.57
N PRO A 10 9.36 -12.23 4.89
CA PRO A 10 8.72 -11.95 6.17
C PRO A 10 7.32 -12.57 6.29
N TYR A 11 6.64 -12.78 5.16
CA TYR A 11 5.28 -13.33 5.06
C TYR A 11 5.07 -14.12 3.76
N GLY A 12 3.87 -14.63 3.54
CA GLY A 12 3.49 -15.26 2.26
C GLY A 12 3.35 -14.20 1.17
N ASN A 13 4.01 -14.40 0.03
CA ASN A 13 3.87 -13.48 -1.09
C ASN A 13 2.42 -13.41 -1.57
N ILE A 14 1.91 -12.19 -1.77
CA ILE A 14 0.66 -11.95 -2.46
C ILE A 14 1.01 -11.63 -3.92
N LEU A 15 0.72 -12.55 -4.81
CA LEU A 15 0.88 -12.36 -6.26
C LEU A 15 -0.40 -12.86 -6.91
N ILE A 16 -1.30 -11.95 -7.21
CA ILE A 16 -2.66 -12.25 -7.65
C ILE A 16 -3.03 -11.40 -8.88
N SER A 17 -3.97 -11.90 -9.68
CA SER A 17 -4.35 -11.24 -10.94
C SER A 17 -5.85 -11.21 -11.18
N GLY A 18 -6.28 -10.25 -12.00
CA GLY A 18 -7.67 -10.07 -12.40
C GLY A 18 -8.61 -9.89 -11.21
N PRO A 19 -9.77 -10.56 -11.18
CA PRO A 19 -10.73 -10.41 -10.08
C PRO A 19 -10.17 -10.72 -8.68
N ASN A 20 -9.14 -11.58 -8.60
CA ASN A 20 -8.52 -11.93 -7.31
C ASN A 20 -7.78 -10.74 -6.69
N THR A 21 -7.43 -9.70 -7.44
CA THR A 21 -6.81 -8.49 -6.88
C THR A 21 -7.76 -7.70 -5.96
N SER A 22 -9.04 -8.06 -5.92
CA SER A 22 -9.99 -7.54 -4.92
C SER A 22 -9.87 -8.20 -3.54
N LEU A 23 -9.04 -9.23 -3.40
CA LEU A 23 -8.81 -9.90 -2.12
C LEU A 23 -7.63 -9.22 -1.41
N LEU A 24 -7.88 -8.68 -0.22
CA LEU A 24 -6.88 -7.94 0.55
C LEU A 24 -5.60 -8.77 0.80
N HIS A 25 -5.76 -10.05 1.19
CA HIS A 25 -4.69 -11.01 1.39
C HIS A 25 -4.90 -12.25 0.48
N GLY A 26 -4.97 -11.99 -0.82
CA GLY A 26 -5.20 -13.06 -1.80
C GLY A 26 -4.01 -14.01 -1.90
N ILE A 27 -4.30 -15.30 -1.97
CA ILE A 27 -3.29 -16.35 -2.15
C ILE A 27 -3.09 -16.59 -3.65
N PRO A 28 -1.84 -16.72 -4.13
CA PRO A 28 -1.56 -17.13 -5.51
C PRO A 28 -2.28 -18.43 -5.89
N SER A 29 -2.81 -18.50 -7.10
CA SER A 29 -3.57 -19.62 -7.60
C SER A 29 -3.08 -20.03 -9.00
N ASP A 30 -3.64 -21.12 -9.55
CA ASP A 30 -3.35 -21.58 -10.90
C ASP A 30 -4.05 -20.75 -12.01
N ARG A 31 -4.71 -19.65 -11.65
CA ARG A 31 -5.32 -18.75 -12.62
C ARG A 31 -4.26 -18.13 -13.52
N ALA A 32 -4.32 -18.44 -14.81
CA ALA A 32 -3.46 -17.80 -15.80
C ALA A 32 -3.77 -16.29 -15.92
N VAL A 33 -2.73 -15.49 -15.91
CA VAL A 33 -2.82 -14.03 -16.15
C VAL A 33 -3.34 -13.78 -17.57
N GLN A 34 -4.28 -12.86 -17.72
CA GLN A 34 -4.93 -12.52 -18.97
C GLN A 34 -4.64 -11.06 -19.37
N TYR A 35 -4.75 -10.77 -20.67
CA TYR A 35 -4.71 -9.40 -21.16
C TYR A 35 -5.86 -8.58 -20.55
N GLY A 36 -5.55 -7.40 -20.02
CA GLY A 36 -6.51 -6.56 -19.30
C GLY A 36 -6.57 -6.82 -17.79
N ASP A 37 -5.86 -7.83 -17.27
CA ASP A 37 -5.80 -8.04 -15.82
C ASP A 37 -4.97 -6.98 -15.12
N PHE A 38 -5.41 -6.56 -13.94
CA PHE A 38 -4.47 -6.10 -12.91
C PHE A 38 -3.66 -7.29 -12.39
N VAL A 39 -2.40 -7.04 -12.07
CA VAL A 39 -1.52 -7.93 -11.31
C VAL A 39 -1.06 -7.16 -10.09
N LEU A 40 -1.50 -7.60 -8.92
CA LEU A 40 -1.11 -7.05 -7.64
C LEU A 40 0.00 -7.92 -7.05
N MET A 41 1.10 -7.28 -6.73
CA MET A 41 2.30 -7.89 -6.20
C MET A 41 2.63 -7.21 -4.86
N ASP A 42 2.48 -7.95 -3.78
CA ASP A 42 2.81 -7.52 -2.44
C ASP A 42 3.84 -8.49 -1.87
N PHE A 43 5.00 -7.96 -1.59
CA PHE A 43 6.14 -8.77 -1.18
C PHE A 43 7.16 -7.94 -0.40
N GLY A 44 7.85 -8.62 0.48
CA GLY A 44 8.92 -8.05 1.26
C GLY A 44 10.07 -9.03 1.48
N CYS A 45 11.06 -8.61 2.23
CA CYS A 45 12.15 -9.45 2.68
C CYS A 45 12.51 -9.15 4.14
N GLN A 46 13.19 -10.10 4.76
CA GLN A 46 13.90 -9.88 6.01
C GLN A 46 15.39 -9.74 5.71
N PHE A 47 16.01 -8.75 6.32
CA PHE A 47 17.46 -8.53 6.22
C PHE A 47 18.01 -8.09 7.58
N HIS A 48 18.96 -8.87 8.11
CA HIS A 48 19.51 -8.66 9.47
C HIS A 48 18.44 -8.50 10.56
N GLY A 49 17.35 -9.27 10.44
CA GLY A 49 16.22 -9.26 11.37
C GLY A 49 15.17 -8.19 11.11
N TYR A 50 15.41 -7.21 10.23
CA TYR A 50 14.44 -6.18 9.88
C TYR A 50 13.62 -6.57 8.65
N MET A 51 12.35 -6.16 8.68
CA MET A 51 11.38 -6.45 7.62
C MET A 51 11.26 -5.31 6.63
N SER A 52 10.95 -5.64 5.38
CA SER A 52 10.47 -4.70 4.36
C SER A 52 9.12 -5.15 3.84
N ASP A 53 8.37 -4.19 3.32
CA ASP A 53 7.03 -4.40 2.78
C ASP A 53 6.78 -3.44 1.61
N MET A 54 6.21 -3.94 0.52
CA MET A 54 5.94 -3.13 -0.66
C MET A 54 4.88 -3.76 -1.55
N THR A 55 3.90 -2.98 -1.97
CA THR A 55 2.92 -3.40 -2.98
C THR A 55 3.02 -2.56 -4.25
N ARG A 56 2.96 -3.25 -5.38
CA ARG A 56 2.76 -2.63 -6.69
C ARG A 56 1.63 -3.33 -7.44
N THR A 57 0.81 -2.53 -8.11
CA THR A 57 -0.21 -3.03 -9.03
C THR A 57 0.12 -2.57 -10.44
N VAL A 58 0.18 -3.51 -11.36
CA VAL A 58 0.40 -3.23 -12.79
C VAL A 58 -0.76 -3.78 -13.62
N ILE A 59 -0.86 -3.36 -14.88
CA ILE A 59 -1.85 -3.91 -15.81
C ILE A 59 -1.18 -4.64 -16.95
N VAL A 60 -1.78 -5.75 -17.36
CA VAL A 60 -1.32 -6.53 -18.51
C VAL A 60 -1.93 -5.96 -19.78
N GLY A 61 -1.15 -5.16 -20.49
CA GLY A 61 -1.59 -4.51 -21.72
C GLY A 61 -2.09 -3.08 -21.51
N LYS A 62 -3.15 -2.69 -22.23
CA LYS A 62 -3.68 -1.33 -22.18
C LYS A 62 -4.84 -1.22 -21.20
N PRO A 63 -4.79 -0.30 -20.21
CA PRO A 63 -5.90 -0.09 -19.28
C PRO A 63 -7.15 0.47 -19.98
N ASP A 64 -8.31 0.06 -19.52
CA ASP A 64 -9.58 0.72 -19.83
C ASP A 64 -9.77 2.00 -18.96
N GLU A 65 -10.87 2.74 -19.19
CA GLU A 65 -11.15 3.99 -18.48
C GLU A 65 -11.38 3.76 -16.98
N LYS A 66 -12.15 2.73 -16.61
CA LYS A 66 -12.41 2.41 -15.22
C LYS A 66 -11.14 1.98 -14.48
N GLN A 67 -10.27 1.23 -15.14
CA GLN A 67 -8.99 0.80 -14.57
C GLN A 67 -8.08 2.00 -14.30
N ARG A 68 -8.02 2.97 -15.22
CA ARG A 68 -7.28 4.22 -15.02
C ARG A 68 -7.85 5.01 -13.85
N GLU A 69 -9.16 5.20 -13.81
CA GLU A 69 -9.85 5.93 -12.75
C GLU A 69 -9.54 5.34 -11.36
N VAL A 70 -9.70 4.02 -11.20
CA VAL A 70 -9.44 3.33 -9.93
C VAL A 70 -7.95 3.43 -9.55
N TYR A 71 -7.05 3.28 -10.52
CA TYR A 71 -5.61 3.41 -10.29
C TYR A 71 -5.23 4.83 -9.88
N ASP A 72 -5.71 5.85 -10.61
CA ASP A 72 -5.41 7.25 -10.35
C ASP A 72 -5.98 7.71 -8.99
N LEU A 73 -7.17 7.25 -8.61
CA LEU A 73 -7.73 7.49 -7.28
C LEU A 73 -6.87 6.86 -6.19
N THR A 74 -6.42 5.61 -6.37
CA THR A 74 -5.54 4.95 -5.39
C THR A 74 -4.19 5.68 -5.29
N ARG A 75 -3.63 6.15 -6.41
CA ARG A 75 -2.43 6.97 -6.43
C ARG A 75 -2.64 8.29 -5.69
N GLN A 76 -3.78 8.96 -5.90
CA GLN A 76 -4.10 10.19 -5.18
C GLN A 76 -4.23 9.94 -3.67
N MET A 77 -4.80 8.81 -3.25
CA MET A 77 -4.88 8.43 -1.84
C MET A 77 -3.51 8.35 -1.17
N ILE A 78 -2.52 7.75 -1.82
CA ILE A 78 -1.16 7.66 -1.25
C ILE A 78 -0.47 9.04 -1.27
N GLU A 79 -0.60 9.82 -2.34
CA GLU A 79 -0.04 11.17 -2.44
C GLU A 79 -0.59 12.09 -1.35
N ASP A 80 -1.92 12.09 -1.12
CA ASP A 80 -2.58 12.87 -0.07
C ASP A 80 -2.14 12.43 1.34
N SER A 81 -1.90 11.13 1.54
CA SER A 81 -1.36 10.59 2.78
C SER A 81 0.05 11.11 3.05
N LEU A 82 0.94 10.97 2.06
CA LEU A 82 2.34 11.41 2.16
C LEU A 82 2.45 12.90 2.44
N ALA A 83 1.58 13.72 1.89
CA ALA A 83 1.57 15.17 2.08
C ALA A 83 1.36 15.60 3.54
N VAL A 84 0.73 14.76 4.37
CA VAL A 84 0.46 15.05 5.79
C VAL A 84 1.31 14.23 6.75
N MET A 85 2.03 13.21 6.28
CA MET A 85 2.91 12.36 7.09
C MET A 85 4.15 13.15 7.51
N LYS A 86 4.25 13.46 8.79
CA LYS A 86 5.38 14.15 9.42
C LYS A 86 5.39 13.91 10.92
N GLU A 87 6.50 14.20 11.57
CA GLU A 87 6.58 14.20 13.04
C GLU A 87 5.46 15.07 13.65
N GLY A 88 4.78 14.53 14.65
CA GLY A 88 3.66 15.19 15.33
C GLY A 88 2.29 15.01 14.64
N ALA A 89 2.23 14.47 13.42
CA ALA A 89 0.95 14.15 12.78
C ALA A 89 0.29 12.93 13.42
N ARG A 90 -1.04 12.96 13.59
CA ARG A 90 -1.81 11.80 14.06
C ARG A 90 -2.04 10.83 12.92
N CYS A 91 -1.95 9.54 13.20
CA CYS A 91 -2.25 8.49 12.21
C CYS A 91 -3.69 8.57 11.68
N ALA A 92 -4.65 9.01 12.49
CA ALA A 92 -6.02 9.27 12.03
C ALA A 92 -6.08 10.38 10.98
N ASP A 93 -5.27 11.43 11.09
CA ASP A 93 -5.28 12.55 10.12
C ASP A 93 -4.72 12.09 8.76
N VAL A 94 -3.76 11.15 8.77
CA VAL A 94 -3.26 10.52 7.53
C VAL A 94 -4.35 9.69 6.86
N TYR A 95 -5.11 8.90 7.64
CA TYR A 95 -6.27 8.17 7.11
C TYR A 95 -7.32 9.10 6.50
N GLU A 96 -7.66 10.20 7.18
CA GLU A 96 -8.63 11.18 6.69
C GLU A 96 -8.16 11.87 5.39
N ALA A 97 -6.87 12.18 5.30
CA ALA A 97 -6.28 12.72 4.08
C ALA A 97 -6.38 11.72 2.93
N SER A 98 -5.97 10.47 3.16
CA SER A 98 -6.03 9.40 2.18
C SER A 98 -7.43 9.21 1.58
N THR A 99 -8.44 9.19 2.41
CA THR A 99 -9.82 8.91 1.95
C THR A 99 -10.52 10.10 1.32
N LYS A 100 -9.94 11.30 1.38
CA LYS A 100 -10.53 12.54 0.86
C LYS A 100 -10.84 12.43 -0.64
N ALA A 101 -9.91 11.90 -1.43
CA ALA A 101 -10.07 11.81 -2.90
C ALA A 101 -11.23 10.90 -3.33
N ILE A 102 -11.60 9.93 -2.51
CA ILE A 102 -12.63 8.93 -2.86
C ILE A 102 -13.98 9.17 -2.16
N ARG A 103 -14.04 10.07 -1.17
CA ARG A 103 -15.20 10.23 -0.26
C ARG A 103 -16.52 10.45 -0.99
N ASP A 104 -16.53 11.25 -2.04
CA ASP A 104 -17.72 11.59 -2.82
C ASP A 104 -17.84 10.76 -4.12
N THR A 105 -17.10 9.65 -4.21
CA THR A 105 -17.12 8.74 -5.35
C THR A 105 -17.84 7.43 -5.01
N PRO A 106 -18.33 6.67 -6.01
CA PRO A 106 -18.89 5.35 -5.78
C PRO A 106 -17.86 4.34 -5.24
N TYR A 107 -16.58 4.67 -5.27
CA TYR A 107 -15.48 3.80 -4.85
C TYR A 107 -15.20 3.86 -3.34
N TYR A 108 -15.74 4.84 -2.61
CA TYR A 108 -15.53 4.96 -1.16
C TYR A 108 -15.89 3.67 -0.40
N GLN A 109 -16.94 2.98 -0.80
CA GLN A 109 -17.36 1.71 -0.17
C GLN A 109 -16.38 0.54 -0.37
N TYR A 110 -15.40 0.68 -1.25
CA TYR A 110 -14.45 -0.37 -1.62
C TYR A 110 -13.04 -0.16 -1.05
N HIS A 111 -12.84 0.88 -0.24
CA HIS A 111 -11.56 1.05 0.45
C HIS A 111 -11.51 0.21 1.73
N TYR A 112 -10.29 -0.07 2.20
CA TYR A 112 -10.06 -0.71 3.48
C TYR A 112 -9.66 0.33 4.54
N ASN A 113 -10.11 0.13 5.79
CA ASN A 113 -9.88 1.10 6.86
C ASN A 113 -8.47 1.09 7.44
N GLY A 114 -7.69 0.03 7.26
CA GLY A 114 -6.28 -0.03 7.62
C GLY A 114 -5.44 0.29 6.38
N ILE A 115 -4.75 1.42 6.38
CA ILE A 115 -3.99 1.89 5.21
C ILE A 115 -2.50 2.05 5.50
N GLY A 116 -2.01 1.39 6.55
CA GLY A 116 -0.59 1.38 6.89
C GLY A 116 -0.34 0.99 8.34
N HIS A 117 0.91 0.64 8.62
CA HIS A 117 1.36 0.18 9.92
C HIS A 117 2.85 0.47 10.12
N GLY A 118 3.30 0.47 11.37
CA GLY A 118 4.72 0.45 11.68
C GLY A 118 5.35 -0.85 11.19
N ILE A 119 6.62 -0.81 10.86
CA ILE A 119 7.40 -1.96 10.40
C ILE A 119 8.83 -1.89 10.96
N GLY A 120 9.37 -3.03 11.34
CA GLY A 120 10.71 -3.12 11.93
C GLY A 120 11.14 -4.55 12.13
N LEU A 121 11.15 -5.04 13.35
CA LEU A 121 11.45 -6.45 13.66
C LEU A 121 10.27 -7.37 13.33
N PHE A 122 9.06 -6.82 13.29
CA PHE A 122 7.88 -7.48 12.81
C PHE A 122 7.32 -6.76 11.59
N VAL A 123 6.60 -7.49 10.73
CA VAL A 123 5.93 -6.90 9.56
C VAL A 123 4.91 -5.86 10.01
N HIS A 124 4.09 -6.19 11.01
CA HIS A 124 3.09 -5.29 11.55
C HIS A 124 3.46 -4.87 12.97
N GLU A 125 3.80 -3.59 13.11
CA GLU A 125 4.07 -2.93 14.39
C GLU A 125 3.18 -1.70 14.55
N VAL A 126 3.15 -1.13 15.76
CA VAL A 126 2.59 0.21 15.96
C VAL A 126 3.51 1.27 15.35
N PRO A 127 2.96 2.40 14.84
CA PRO A 127 1.55 2.79 14.85
C PRO A 127 0.75 2.18 13.68
N PHE A 128 -0.57 2.05 13.84
CA PHE A 128 -1.49 1.68 12.76
C PHE A 128 -2.21 2.91 12.21
N ILE A 129 -2.30 3.03 10.88
CA ILE A 129 -2.99 4.12 10.21
C ILE A 129 -4.43 3.68 9.91
N ARG A 130 -5.38 4.17 10.69
CA ARG A 130 -6.79 3.80 10.61
C ARG A 130 -7.71 4.88 11.21
N PRO A 131 -9.04 4.81 10.98
CA PRO A 131 -9.98 5.74 11.60
C PRO A 131 -9.82 5.79 13.11
N GLY A 132 -9.77 7.01 13.68
CA GLY A 132 -9.72 7.21 15.11
C GLY A 132 -8.42 6.78 15.79
N ALA A 133 -7.35 6.49 15.03
CA ALA A 133 -6.05 6.16 15.61
C ALA A 133 -5.49 7.36 16.39
N GLU A 134 -5.22 7.17 17.68
CA GLU A 134 -4.68 8.22 18.56
C GLU A 134 -3.17 8.38 18.47
N ALA A 135 -2.48 7.40 17.87
CA ALA A 135 -1.03 7.42 17.74
C ALA A 135 -0.56 8.63 16.94
N ILE A 136 0.54 9.22 17.40
CA ILE A 136 1.23 10.36 16.78
C ILE A 136 2.58 9.86 16.26
N TYR A 137 2.95 10.28 15.06
CA TYR A 137 4.26 9.95 14.51
C TYR A 137 5.38 10.61 15.29
N GLU A 138 6.27 9.77 15.77
CA GLU A 138 7.54 10.20 16.34
C GLU A 138 8.64 10.23 15.26
N LYS A 139 9.69 10.98 15.52
CA LYS A 139 10.86 11.03 14.65
C LYS A 139 11.49 9.64 14.49
N ASN A 140 11.90 9.31 13.27
CA ASN A 140 12.54 8.06 12.87
C ASN A 140 11.63 6.81 12.92
N VAL A 141 10.33 6.97 13.11
CA VAL A 141 9.39 5.87 12.89
C VAL A 141 9.43 5.46 11.43
N VAL A 142 9.53 4.16 11.19
CA VAL A 142 9.35 3.54 9.86
C VAL A 142 7.95 2.97 9.81
N THR A 143 7.21 3.32 8.77
CA THR A 143 5.81 2.90 8.59
C THR A 143 5.51 2.62 7.13
N THR A 144 4.54 1.76 6.84
CA THR A 144 3.97 1.63 5.50
C THR A 144 2.88 2.67 5.27
N ILE A 145 2.58 2.95 4.02
CA ILE A 145 1.37 3.63 3.57
C ILE A 145 0.87 2.89 2.33
N GLU A 146 -0.30 2.26 2.43
CA GLU A 146 -0.78 1.23 1.52
C GLU A 146 -2.28 1.32 1.20
N PRO A 147 -2.81 2.49 0.85
CA PRO A 147 -4.21 2.59 0.48
C PRO A 147 -4.54 1.71 -0.72
N GLY A 148 -5.78 1.21 -0.76
CA GLY A 148 -6.25 0.40 -1.87
C GLY A 148 -7.76 0.48 -2.06
N LEU A 149 -8.19 0.16 -3.27
CA LEU A 149 -9.59 0.01 -3.68
C LEU A 149 -9.82 -1.43 -4.15
N TYR A 150 -10.75 -2.13 -3.52
CA TYR A 150 -10.99 -3.57 -3.71
C TYR A 150 -12.45 -3.80 -4.12
N ILE A 151 -12.70 -3.98 -5.43
CA ILE A 151 -14.05 -4.10 -5.99
C ILE A 151 -14.37 -5.58 -6.23
N PRO A 152 -15.25 -6.20 -5.42
CA PRO A 152 -15.54 -7.62 -5.50
C PRO A 152 -15.94 -8.07 -6.91
N GLY A 153 -15.31 -9.15 -7.38
CA GLY A 153 -15.59 -9.74 -8.68
C GLY A 153 -15.02 -8.99 -9.89
N TRP A 154 -14.47 -7.79 -9.68
CA TRP A 154 -13.84 -7.00 -10.74
C TRP A 154 -12.32 -6.96 -10.59
N GLY A 155 -11.82 -6.56 -9.45
CA GLY A 155 -10.40 -6.44 -9.17
C GLY A 155 -10.12 -5.33 -8.17
N GLY A 156 -8.84 -5.07 -7.91
CA GLY A 156 -8.42 -4.03 -6.98
C GLY A 156 -7.03 -3.52 -7.29
N VAL A 157 -6.73 -2.38 -6.71
CA VAL A 157 -5.43 -1.70 -6.78
C VAL A 157 -4.99 -1.40 -5.36
N ARG A 158 -3.76 -1.76 -5.00
CA ARG A 158 -3.01 -1.28 -3.84
C ARG A 158 -1.67 -0.73 -4.31
N ILE A 159 -1.29 0.40 -3.76
CA ILE A 159 0.04 1.00 -3.93
C ILE A 159 0.58 1.23 -2.53
N GLU A 160 1.77 0.74 -2.27
CA GLU A 160 2.38 0.78 -0.96
C GLU A 160 3.84 1.19 -1.03
N ASP A 161 4.21 2.10 -0.13
CA ASP A 161 5.59 2.49 0.11
C ASP A 161 5.93 2.45 1.60
N GLN A 162 7.20 2.19 1.91
CA GLN A 162 7.74 2.42 3.24
C GLN A 162 8.22 3.87 3.37
N VAL A 163 7.92 4.47 4.51
CA VAL A 163 8.21 5.88 4.81
C VAL A 163 8.96 5.98 6.13
N ILE A 164 10.01 6.78 6.15
CA ILE A 164 10.69 7.17 7.39
C ILE A 164 10.24 8.56 7.77
N ILE A 165 9.68 8.71 8.98
CA ILE A 165 9.28 10.01 9.51
C ILE A 165 10.53 10.75 10.01
N CYS A 166 10.98 11.73 9.24
CA CYS A 166 12.14 12.55 9.62
C CYS A 166 11.82 14.04 9.55
N LEU A 167 12.60 14.87 10.26
CA LEU A 167 12.51 16.31 10.14
C LEU A 167 13.06 16.74 8.77
N LEU A 168 12.18 17.21 7.89
CA LEU A 168 12.53 17.97 6.68
C LEU A 168 13.51 17.30 5.70
N TYR A 169 13.13 16.16 5.13
CA TYR A 169 13.58 15.84 3.79
C TYR A 169 12.44 15.06 3.10
N THR A 170 11.69 15.74 2.26
CA THR A 170 11.18 15.12 1.05
C THR A 170 12.42 14.83 0.20
N SER A 171 13.07 13.69 0.40
CA SER A 171 14.00 13.24 -0.60
C SER A 171 13.17 12.81 -1.79
N ASP A 172 13.31 13.53 -2.91
CA ASP A 172 12.96 13.04 -4.23
C ASP A 172 13.82 11.80 -4.50
N ALA A 173 13.44 10.67 -3.93
CA ALA A 173 14.06 9.37 -4.17
C ALA A 173 13.43 8.67 -5.39
N ALA A 174 12.88 9.44 -6.33
CA ALA A 174 12.21 8.93 -7.52
C ALA A 174 12.94 9.24 -8.84
N ASP A 175 14.13 9.85 -8.80
CA ASP A 175 14.87 10.29 -10.00
C ASP A 175 16.29 9.74 -10.09
N ASP A 176 16.51 8.43 -9.78
CA ASP A 176 17.75 7.73 -10.20
C ASP A 176 17.44 6.32 -10.70
#